data_4c713dcec04195c8999786c28178806b
#
_entry.id   4c713dcec04195c8999786c28178806b
#
_cell.length_a   1.000
_cell.length_b   1.000
_cell.length_c   1.000
_cell.angle_alpha   90.00
_cell.angle_beta   90.00
_cell.angle_gamma   90.00
#
_symmetry.space_group_name_H-M   'P 1'
#
loop_
_entity.id
_entity.type
_entity.pdbx_description
1 polymer ?
#
loop_
_entity_poly.entity_id
_entity_poly.type
_entity_poly.pdbx_seq_one_letter_code
_entity_poly.pdbx_strand_id
1 'polypeptide(L)'
;MTSSLFRLSILAATLTAAVAAQANDFPTVARVLYVEDCIRANPGPYFEMVNKCSCAADAFAAEVKYDEYTTMQTISNGMSIGGERGGAIRDVAVLQPELKKYRELQQKVTKGCFISDAK
;
A
#
# COMPACT_ATOMS: atom_id res chain seq x y z
N MET A 1 -24.50 -17.13 47.97
CA MET A 1 -23.46 -16.09 47.83
C MET A 1 -22.39 -16.36 46.75
N THR A 2 -22.28 -17.58 46.24
CA THR A 2 -21.28 -17.98 45.24
C THR A 2 -21.66 -17.62 43.76
N SER A 3 -22.94 -17.37 43.48
CA SER A 3 -23.41 -17.08 42.10
C SER A 3 -23.10 -15.67 41.60
N SER A 4 -22.88 -14.74 42.50
CA SER A 4 -22.66 -13.32 42.14
C SER A 4 -21.20 -13.05 41.72
N LEU A 5 -20.26 -13.77 42.29
CA LEU A 5 -18.82 -13.66 41.95
C LEU A 5 -18.50 -14.26 40.59
N PHE A 6 -19.24 -15.30 40.18
CA PHE A 6 -19.06 -15.92 38.84
C PHE A 6 -19.54 -15.03 37.70
N ARG A 7 -20.55 -14.21 37.95
CA ARG A 7 -21.09 -13.27 36.93
C ARG A 7 -20.19 -12.05 36.71
N LEU A 8 -19.47 -11.60 37.73
CA LEU A 8 -18.50 -10.50 37.58
C LEU A 8 -17.25 -10.94 36.81
N SER A 9 -16.82 -12.19 36.97
CA SER A 9 -15.63 -12.70 36.28
C SER A 9 -15.83 -12.84 34.75
N ILE A 10 -17.07 -13.09 34.28
CA ILE A 10 -17.39 -13.23 32.87
C ILE A 10 -17.42 -11.85 32.19
N LEU A 11 -17.83 -10.78 32.88
CA LEU A 11 -17.86 -9.43 32.34
C LEU A 11 -16.45 -8.85 32.14
N ALA A 12 -15.48 -9.23 32.97
CA ALA A 12 -14.11 -8.75 32.86
C ALA A 12 -13.32 -9.39 31.71
N ALA A 13 -13.71 -10.59 31.26
CA ALA A 13 -13.03 -11.32 30.19
C ALA A 13 -13.37 -10.82 28.77
N THR A 14 -14.47 -10.09 28.61
CA THR A 14 -14.91 -9.62 27.28
C THR A 14 -14.31 -8.26 26.87
N LEU A 15 -13.61 -7.56 27.78
CA LEU A 15 -13.04 -6.24 27.50
C LEU A 15 -11.63 -6.27 26.89
N THR A 16 -10.99 -7.44 26.81
CA THR A 16 -9.60 -7.56 26.34
C THR A 16 -9.46 -7.93 24.86
N ALA A 17 -10.54 -8.09 24.12
CA ALA A 17 -10.53 -8.42 22.69
C ALA A 17 -10.75 -7.20 21.79
N ALA A 18 -10.43 -5.99 22.25
CA ALA A 18 -10.19 -4.88 21.34
C ALA A 18 -8.82 -5.09 20.70
N VAL A 19 -8.74 -6.05 19.77
CA VAL A 19 -7.65 -6.11 18.81
C VAL A 19 -7.63 -4.74 18.14
N ALA A 20 -6.57 -3.98 18.41
CA ALA A 20 -6.36 -2.71 17.75
C ALA A 20 -6.43 -2.99 16.23
N ALA A 21 -7.52 -2.60 15.60
CA ALA A 21 -7.59 -2.53 14.16
C ALA A 21 -6.45 -1.60 13.75
N GLN A 22 -5.37 -2.16 13.25
CA GLN A 22 -4.25 -1.39 12.73
C GLN A 22 -4.78 -0.71 11.47
N ALA A 23 -5.38 0.46 11.66
CA ALA A 23 -5.68 1.33 10.54
C ALA A 23 -4.33 1.69 9.92
N ASN A 24 -4.13 1.33 8.63
CA ASN A 24 -2.97 1.80 7.91
C ASN A 24 -3.01 3.35 7.87
N ASP A 25 -1.85 3.98 7.78
CA ASP A 25 -1.70 5.44 7.82
C ASP A 25 -1.91 6.11 6.44
N PHE A 26 -2.30 5.33 5.42
CA PHE A 26 -2.58 5.86 4.09
C PHE A 26 -3.89 6.67 4.08
N PRO A 27 -3.84 7.97 3.74
CA PRO A 27 -5.04 8.77 3.57
C PRO A 27 -5.96 8.19 2.51
N THR A 28 -7.26 8.31 2.70
CA THR A 28 -8.26 7.80 1.73
C THR A 28 -8.02 8.35 0.33
N VAL A 29 -7.69 9.63 0.20
CA VAL A 29 -7.40 10.25 -1.10
C VAL A 29 -6.19 9.59 -1.79
N ALA A 30 -5.14 9.26 -1.05
CA ALA A 30 -3.96 8.59 -1.62
C ALA A 30 -4.30 7.19 -2.14
N ARG A 31 -5.15 6.46 -1.42
CA ARG A 31 -5.63 5.13 -1.85
C ARG A 31 -6.50 5.22 -3.10
N VAL A 32 -7.39 6.21 -3.17
CA VAL A 32 -8.22 6.45 -4.36
C VAL A 32 -7.35 6.78 -5.58
N LEU A 33 -6.40 7.69 -5.43
CA LEU A 33 -5.49 8.06 -6.52
C LEU A 33 -4.62 6.89 -6.97
N TYR A 34 -4.15 6.06 -6.03
CA TYR A 34 -3.42 4.83 -6.38
C TYR A 34 -4.26 3.89 -7.24
N VAL A 35 -5.52 3.65 -6.85
CA VAL A 35 -6.44 2.77 -7.60
C VAL A 35 -6.70 3.32 -8.99
N GLU A 36 -6.94 4.63 -9.12
CA GLU A 36 -7.15 5.30 -10.42
C GLU A 36 -5.93 5.16 -11.35
N ASP A 37 -4.73 5.42 -10.83
CA ASP A 37 -3.49 5.30 -11.60
C ASP A 37 -3.20 3.84 -11.99
N CYS A 38 -3.45 2.90 -11.09
CA CYS A 38 -3.32 1.48 -11.34
C CYS A 38 -4.26 1.01 -12.47
N ILE A 39 -5.53 1.40 -12.45
CA ILE A 39 -6.50 1.06 -13.51
C ILE A 39 -6.07 1.65 -14.84
N ARG A 40 -5.57 2.88 -14.84
CA ARG A 40 -5.08 3.55 -16.05
C ARG A 40 -3.87 2.85 -16.66
N ALA A 41 -2.96 2.37 -15.80
CA ALA A 41 -1.77 1.65 -16.23
C ALA A 41 -2.04 0.21 -16.68
N ASN A 42 -3.14 -0.40 -16.21
CA ASN A 42 -3.48 -1.80 -16.45
C ASN A 42 -4.91 -1.90 -17.03
N PRO A 43 -5.09 -1.64 -18.34
CA PRO A 43 -6.41 -1.66 -18.97
C PRO A 43 -7.03 -3.06 -18.90
N GLY A 44 -8.31 -3.13 -18.55
CA GLY A 44 -9.09 -4.36 -18.42
C GLY A 44 -10.55 -4.07 -18.07
N PRO A 45 -11.36 -5.10 -17.80
CA PRO A 45 -12.73 -4.91 -17.33
C PRO A 45 -12.73 -4.07 -16.05
N TYR A 46 -13.43 -2.93 -16.07
CA TYR A 46 -13.34 -1.92 -15.01
C TYR A 46 -13.57 -2.49 -13.60
N PHE A 47 -14.63 -3.28 -13.42
CA PHE A 47 -14.95 -3.84 -12.10
C PHE A 47 -13.85 -4.80 -11.60
N GLU A 48 -13.28 -5.62 -12.48
CA GLU A 48 -12.17 -6.50 -12.15
C GLU A 48 -10.93 -5.69 -11.74
N MET A 49 -10.60 -4.65 -12.51
CA MET A 49 -9.44 -3.81 -12.22
C MET A 49 -9.60 -3.00 -10.95
N VAL A 50 -10.81 -2.49 -10.64
CA VAL A 50 -11.07 -1.85 -9.34
C VAL A 50 -10.73 -2.79 -8.18
N ASN A 51 -11.16 -4.05 -8.24
CA ASN A 51 -10.87 -5.02 -7.17
C ASN A 51 -9.38 -5.33 -7.07
N LYS A 52 -8.71 -5.60 -8.19
CA LYS A 52 -7.27 -5.91 -8.22
C LYS A 52 -6.42 -4.72 -7.76
N CYS A 53 -6.73 -3.52 -8.22
CA CYS A 53 -6.01 -2.32 -7.85
C CYS A 53 -6.27 -1.88 -6.40
N SER A 54 -7.46 -2.15 -5.85
CA SER A 54 -7.74 -1.96 -4.43
C SER A 54 -6.96 -2.95 -3.57
N CYS A 55 -6.88 -4.21 -3.97
CA CYS A 55 -6.00 -5.19 -3.33
C CYS A 55 -4.54 -4.69 -3.31
N ALA A 56 -4.06 -4.15 -4.42
CA ALA A 56 -2.70 -3.62 -4.51
C ALA A 56 -2.48 -2.41 -3.58
N ALA A 57 -3.45 -1.50 -3.48
CA ALA A 57 -3.39 -0.37 -2.56
C ALA A 57 -3.30 -0.82 -1.10
N ASP A 58 -4.11 -1.82 -0.72
CA ASP A 58 -4.08 -2.40 0.63
C ASP A 58 -2.78 -3.14 0.92
N ALA A 59 -2.25 -3.88 -0.06
CA ALA A 59 -0.98 -4.58 0.06
C ALA A 59 0.21 -3.62 0.25
N PHE A 60 0.24 -2.49 -0.46
CA PHE A 60 1.24 -1.44 -0.22
C PHE A 60 1.13 -0.89 1.21
N ALA A 61 -0.08 -0.55 1.64
CA ALA A 61 -0.32 0.00 2.96
C ALA A 61 -0.01 -0.99 4.12
N ALA A 62 0.06 -2.28 3.83
CA ALA A 62 0.48 -3.31 4.79
C ALA A 62 2.01 -3.45 4.88
N GLU A 63 2.75 -3.09 3.84
CA GLU A 63 4.21 -3.29 3.75
C GLU A 63 5.02 -2.07 4.21
N VAL A 64 4.51 -0.86 3.96
CA VAL A 64 5.24 0.39 4.24
C VAL A 64 4.31 1.46 4.80
N LYS A 65 4.90 2.43 5.49
CA LYS A 65 4.19 3.64 5.93
C LYS A 65 3.95 4.60 4.77
N TYR A 66 2.96 5.45 4.91
CA TYR A 66 2.58 6.39 3.87
C TYR A 66 3.69 7.38 3.49
N ASP A 67 4.45 7.89 4.44
CA ASP A 67 5.58 8.80 4.18
C ASP A 67 6.72 8.10 3.41
N GLU A 68 7.01 6.85 3.73
CA GLU A 68 7.97 6.03 2.99
C GLU A 68 7.49 5.75 1.56
N TYR A 69 6.22 5.39 1.40
CA TYR A 69 5.60 5.20 0.09
C TYR A 69 5.70 6.47 -0.77
N THR A 70 5.35 7.63 -0.22
CA THR A 70 5.41 8.91 -0.97
C THR A 70 6.82 9.27 -1.38
N THR A 71 7.81 8.99 -0.53
CA THR A 71 9.23 9.19 -0.84
C THR A 71 9.65 8.32 -2.03
N MET A 72 9.40 7.02 -1.97
CA MET A 72 9.74 6.09 -3.05
C MET A 72 9.01 6.42 -4.35
N GLN A 73 7.72 6.76 -4.28
CA GLN A 73 6.92 7.15 -5.43
C GLN A 73 7.46 8.44 -6.08
N THR A 74 7.84 9.43 -5.28
CA THR A 74 8.41 10.69 -5.76
C THR A 74 9.73 10.45 -6.49
N ILE A 75 10.59 9.61 -5.94
CA ILE A 75 11.86 9.22 -6.58
C ILE A 75 11.56 8.51 -7.92
N SER A 76 10.66 7.55 -7.93
CA SER A 76 10.27 6.81 -9.13
C SER A 76 9.72 7.74 -10.22
N ASN A 77 8.85 8.68 -9.86
CA ASN A 77 8.30 9.66 -10.78
C ASN A 77 9.38 10.60 -11.33
N GLY A 78 10.30 11.06 -10.48
CA GLY A 78 11.43 11.87 -10.89
C GLY A 78 12.34 11.15 -11.91
N MET A 79 12.58 9.86 -11.70
CA MET A 79 13.36 9.03 -12.63
C MET A 79 12.69 8.83 -13.99
N SER A 80 11.37 8.94 -14.07
CA SER A 80 10.59 8.80 -15.32
C SER A 80 10.57 10.08 -16.17
N ILE A 81 11.03 11.21 -15.64
CA ILE A 81 11.09 12.47 -16.36
C ILE A 81 12.12 12.36 -17.49
N GLY A 82 11.71 12.70 -18.72
CA GLY A 82 12.58 12.69 -19.89
C GLY A 82 13.59 13.85 -19.89
N GLY A 83 14.61 13.75 -20.75
CA GLY A 83 15.60 14.80 -20.98
C GLY A 83 16.63 14.97 -19.86
N GLU A 84 17.33 16.09 -19.86
CA GLU A 84 18.43 16.39 -18.93
C GLU A 84 18.00 16.45 -17.46
N ARG A 85 16.79 16.96 -17.19
CA ARG A 85 16.26 17.05 -15.82
C ARG A 85 16.11 15.69 -15.17
N GLY A 86 15.56 14.71 -15.91
CA GLY A 86 15.48 13.34 -15.42
C GLY A 86 16.84 12.64 -15.36
N GLY A 87 17.77 13.01 -16.26
CA GLY A 87 19.16 12.54 -16.22
C GLY A 87 19.83 12.86 -14.88
N ALA A 88 19.76 14.13 -14.46
CA ALA A 88 20.32 14.57 -13.20
C ALA A 88 19.81 13.77 -11.98
N ILE A 89 18.54 13.36 -11.97
CA ILE A 89 17.97 12.53 -10.90
C ILE A 89 18.45 11.07 -11.02
N ARG A 90 18.51 10.52 -12.25
CA ARG A 90 18.95 9.14 -12.49
C ARG A 90 20.40 8.90 -12.08
N ASP A 91 21.25 9.92 -12.15
CA ASP A 91 22.66 9.82 -11.81
C ASP A 91 22.94 9.91 -10.29
N VAL A 92 21.92 10.18 -9.48
CA VAL A 92 22.05 10.27 -8.02
C VAL A 92 22.09 8.87 -7.40
N ALA A 93 23.29 8.39 -7.10
CA ALA A 93 23.52 7.03 -6.60
C ALA A 93 22.76 6.70 -5.31
N VAL A 94 22.58 7.68 -4.42
CA VAL A 94 21.88 7.47 -3.13
C VAL A 94 20.39 7.16 -3.29
N LEU A 95 19.78 7.49 -4.43
CA LEU A 95 18.36 7.23 -4.72
C LEU A 95 18.12 5.81 -5.28
N GLN A 96 19.16 5.15 -5.75
CA GLN A 96 19.02 3.84 -6.41
C GLN A 96 18.48 2.72 -5.48
N PRO A 97 18.90 2.61 -4.21
CA PRO A 97 18.37 1.63 -3.30
C PRO A 97 16.85 1.79 -3.06
N GLU A 98 16.39 3.02 -2.89
CA GLU A 98 14.96 3.33 -2.70
C GLU A 98 14.13 2.98 -3.94
N LEU A 99 14.66 3.31 -5.12
CA LEU A 99 14.02 2.96 -6.38
C LEU A 99 13.93 1.43 -6.56
N LYS A 100 14.98 0.70 -6.23
CA LYS A 100 15.01 -0.76 -6.27
C LYS A 100 13.95 -1.35 -5.33
N LYS A 101 13.93 -0.88 -4.08
CA LYS A 101 12.95 -1.30 -3.07
C LYS A 101 11.51 -1.06 -3.56
N TYR A 102 11.24 0.11 -4.13
CA TYR A 102 9.93 0.44 -4.68
C TYR A 102 9.50 -0.51 -5.80
N ARG A 103 10.41 -0.80 -6.75
CA ARG A 103 10.14 -1.73 -7.86
C ARG A 103 9.88 -3.16 -7.39
N GLU A 104 10.67 -3.65 -6.44
CA GLU A 104 10.49 -4.97 -5.84
C GLU A 104 9.14 -5.07 -5.12
N LEU A 105 8.75 -4.03 -4.40
CA LEU A 105 7.47 -3.95 -3.73
C LEU A 105 6.31 -3.90 -4.73
N GLN A 106 6.42 -3.10 -5.79
CA GLN A 106 5.43 -3.09 -6.88
C GLN A 106 5.25 -4.47 -7.50
N GLN A 107 6.34 -5.17 -7.84
CA GLN A 107 6.27 -6.52 -8.40
C GLN A 107 5.62 -7.51 -7.44
N LYS A 108 5.96 -7.46 -6.16
CA LYS A 108 5.35 -8.30 -5.13
C LYS A 108 3.83 -8.08 -5.05
N VAL A 109 3.43 -6.83 -5.02
CA VAL A 109 2.03 -6.41 -4.87
C VAL A 109 1.21 -6.74 -6.12
N THR A 110 1.69 -6.40 -7.31
CA THR A 110 0.99 -6.70 -8.57
C THR A 110 0.83 -8.19 -8.77
N LYS A 111 1.86 -8.98 -8.51
CA LYS A 111 1.79 -10.44 -8.57
C LYS A 111 0.81 -11.01 -7.54
N GLY A 112 0.85 -10.52 -6.31
CA GLY A 112 -0.04 -10.97 -5.23
C GLY A 112 -1.52 -10.65 -5.49
N CYS A 113 -1.81 -9.56 -6.21
CA CYS A 113 -3.15 -9.13 -6.56
C CYS A 113 -3.59 -9.52 -7.98
N PHE A 114 -2.86 -10.44 -8.63
CA PHE A 114 -3.19 -10.95 -9.97
C PHE A 114 -3.33 -9.85 -11.05
N ILE A 115 -2.55 -8.79 -10.92
CA ILE A 115 -2.41 -7.78 -11.95
C ILE A 115 -1.32 -8.28 -12.90
N SER A 116 -1.72 -8.66 -14.12
CA SER A 116 -0.77 -9.03 -15.16
C SER A 116 -0.13 -7.76 -15.72
N ASP A 117 1.19 -7.75 -15.82
CA ASP A 117 1.88 -6.69 -16.53
C ASP A 117 1.29 -6.54 -17.94
N ALA A 118 0.80 -5.34 -18.27
CA ALA A 118 0.40 -5.04 -19.63
C ALA A 118 1.64 -5.16 -20.53
N LYS A 119 1.58 -6.13 -21.46
CA LYS A 119 2.62 -6.30 -22.47
C LYS A 119 2.60 -5.17 -23.47
#